data_63cfae83a9817e068613df10ad23e628
#
_entry.id   63cfae83a9817e068613df10ad23e628
#
_cell.length_a   1.000
_cell.length_b   1.000
_cell.length_c   1.000
_cell.angle_alpha   90.00
_cell.angle_beta   90.00
_cell.angle_gamma   90.00
#
_symmetry.space_group_name_H-M   'P 1'
#
loop_
_entity.id
_entity.type
_entity.pdbx_description
1 polymer ?
#
loop_
_entity_poly.entity_id
_entity_poly.type
_entity_poly.pdbx_seq_one_letter_code
_entity_poly.pdbx_strand_id
1 'polypeptide(L)'
;MKKVVKRIVNIIIDIIVILILAVSILIVTLSLTSKSSGVPNVFGVAPLSVLSSSMEDTINTGDMILCEVTNDPSYEYEKGDIVTFPITVNGESVLNTHRIVEVVKDENITYYRTQGDNRKTNPEPDKDLQTSSTIVAKYTGTRIGGVGNFLS
;
A
#
# COMPACT_ATOMS: atom_id res chain seq x y z
N MET A 1 -20.00 -6.53 -48.77
CA MET A 1 -19.10 -5.61 -48.09
C MET A 1 -19.78 -4.87 -46.91
N LYS A 2 -20.87 -4.11 -47.09
CA LYS A 2 -21.51 -3.30 -46.02
C LYS A 2 -21.95 -4.12 -44.78
N LYS A 3 -22.47 -5.36 -44.94
CA LYS A 3 -22.88 -6.22 -43.80
C LYS A 3 -21.70 -6.69 -42.96
N VAL A 4 -20.55 -6.99 -43.57
CA VAL A 4 -19.34 -7.45 -42.86
C VAL A 4 -18.74 -6.29 -42.06
N VAL A 5 -18.64 -5.11 -42.63
CA VAL A 5 -18.16 -3.88 -41.97
C VAL A 5 -19.03 -3.55 -40.75
N LYS A 6 -20.38 -3.61 -40.89
CA LYS A 6 -21.30 -3.37 -39.77
C LYS A 6 -21.09 -4.39 -38.63
N ARG A 7 -20.86 -5.67 -38.96
CA ARG A 7 -20.60 -6.71 -37.96
C ARG A 7 -19.28 -6.46 -37.21
N ILE A 8 -18.22 -6.07 -37.93
CA ILE A 8 -16.92 -5.75 -37.31
C ILE A 8 -17.06 -4.54 -36.38
N VAL A 9 -17.75 -3.48 -36.83
CA VAL A 9 -18.00 -2.29 -36.01
C VAL A 9 -18.77 -2.63 -34.74
N ASN A 10 -19.81 -3.46 -34.81
CA ASN A 10 -20.54 -3.87 -33.62
C ASN A 10 -19.67 -4.66 -32.65
N ILE A 11 -18.84 -5.61 -33.13
CA ILE A 11 -17.91 -6.35 -32.28
C ILE A 11 -16.92 -5.42 -31.56
N ILE A 12 -16.41 -4.40 -32.26
CA ILE A 12 -15.51 -3.41 -31.65
C ILE A 12 -16.23 -2.61 -30.56
N ILE A 13 -17.47 -2.21 -30.81
CA ILE A 13 -18.29 -1.48 -29.83
C ILE A 13 -18.54 -2.37 -28.59
N ASP A 14 -18.90 -3.64 -28.79
CA ASP A 14 -19.14 -4.58 -27.70
C ASP A 14 -17.88 -4.77 -26.84
N ILE A 15 -16.70 -4.89 -27.46
CA ILE A 15 -15.42 -4.99 -26.74
C ILE A 15 -15.14 -3.73 -25.91
N ILE A 16 -15.38 -2.55 -26.51
CA ILE A 16 -15.18 -1.27 -25.79
C ILE A 16 -16.12 -1.15 -24.59
N VAL A 17 -17.38 -1.52 -24.76
CA VAL A 17 -18.38 -1.50 -23.68
C VAL A 17 -17.99 -2.45 -22.53
N ILE A 18 -17.56 -3.67 -22.86
CA ILE A 18 -17.09 -4.64 -21.86
C ILE A 18 -15.87 -4.10 -21.12
N LEU A 19 -14.93 -3.47 -21.81
CA LEU A 19 -13.74 -2.90 -21.21
C LEU A 19 -14.08 -1.73 -20.26
N ILE A 20 -15.00 -0.85 -20.65
CA ILE A 20 -15.48 0.24 -19.79
C ILE A 20 -16.15 -0.32 -18.54
N LEU A 21 -17.00 -1.34 -18.68
CA LEU A 21 -17.66 -1.98 -17.53
C LEU A 21 -16.63 -2.62 -16.59
N ALA A 22 -15.63 -3.33 -17.12
CA ALA A 22 -14.58 -3.95 -16.31
C ALA A 22 -13.76 -2.90 -15.53
N VAL A 23 -13.39 -1.79 -16.17
CA VAL A 23 -12.68 -0.66 -15.51
C VAL A 23 -13.58 -0.02 -14.45
N SER A 24 -14.86 0.17 -14.71
CA SER A 24 -15.80 0.75 -13.74
C SER A 24 -15.96 -0.13 -12.50
N ILE A 25 -16.06 -1.45 -12.67
CA ILE A 25 -16.13 -2.41 -11.56
C ILE A 25 -14.83 -2.36 -10.77
N LEU A 26 -13.67 -2.31 -11.43
CA LEU A 26 -12.37 -2.19 -10.75
C LEU A 26 -12.27 -0.92 -9.91
N ILE A 27 -12.69 0.23 -10.43
CA ILE A 27 -12.68 1.50 -9.69
C ILE A 27 -13.59 1.42 -8.47
N VAL A 28 -14.79 0.86 -8.60
CA VAL A 28 -15.73 0.71 -7.49
C VAL A 28 -15.16 -0.22 -6.42
N THR A 29 -14.58 -1.36 -6.80
CA THR A 29 -13.97 -2.29 -5.84
C THR A 29 -12.80 -1.66 -5.10
N LEU A 30 -11.90 -0.97 -5.80
CA LEU A 30 -10.78 -0.22 -5.17
C LEU A 30 -11.29 0.83 -4.18
N SER A 31 -12.36 1.56 -4.54
CA SER A 31 -12.94 2.61 -3.69
C SER A 31 -13.56 2.04 -2.42
N LEU A 32 -14.23 0.90 -2.51
CA LEU A 32 -14.85 0.24 -1.36
C LEU A 32 -13.81 -0.39 -0.43
N THR A 33 -12.80 -1.06 -0.97
CA THR A 33 -11.72 -1.66 -0.18
C THR A 33 -10.87 -0.61 0.52
N SER A 34 -10.61 0.54 -0.11
CA SER A 34 -9.88 1.66 0.50
C SER A 34 -10.55 2.17 1.78
N LYS A 35 -11.88 2.25 1.80
CA LYS A 35 -12.63 2.67 3.01
C LYS A 35 -12.55 1.66 4.15
N SER A 36 -12.46 0.39 3.85
CA SER A 36 -12.43 -0.68 4.85
C SER A 36 -11.04 -0.93 5.43
N SER A 37 -10.00 -0.84 4.61
CA SER A 37 -8.63 -1.23 4.97
C SER A 37 -7.68 -0.06 5.20
N GLY A 38 -8.12 1.18 4.97
CA GLY A 38 -7.27 2.37 5.05
C GLY A 38 -6.32 2.57 3.87
N VAL A 39 -6.20 1.57 2.99
CA VAL A 39 -5.38 1.61 1.78
C VAL A 39 -6.11 1.00 0.58
N PRO A 40 -5.99 1.60 -0.64
CA PRO A 40 -6.51 0.98 -1.85
C PRO A 40 -5.82 -0.36 -2.09
N ASN A 41 -6.60 -1.42 -2.27
CA ASN A 41 -6.03 -2.74 -2.52
C ASN A 41 -6.88 -3.57 -3.49
N VAL A 42 -6.23 -4.58 -4.10
CA VAL A 42 -6.87 -5.57 -4.96
C VAL A 42 -6.57 -6.94 -4.36
N PHE A 43 -7.62 -7.66 -3.96
CA PHE A 43 -7.51 -8.98 -3.33
C PHE A 43 -6.55 -9.02 -2.12
N GLY A 44 -6.55 -7.95 -1.30
CA GLY A 44 -5.70 -7.88 -0.11
C GLY A 44 -4.26 -7.43 -0.39
N VAL A 45 -3.90 -7.08 -1.62
CA VAL A 45 -2.59 -6.53 -1.99
C VAL A 45 -2.73 -5.07 -2.36
N ALA A 46 -1.99 -4.22 -1.65
CA ALA A 46 -1.94 -2.77 -1.87
C ALA A 46 -0.62 -2.39 -2.58
N PRO A 47 -0.67 -1.82 -3.80
CA PRO A 47 0.48 -1.18 -4.41
C PRO A 47 0.64 0.23 -3.81
N LEU A 48 1.79 0.51 -3.21
CA LEU A 48 2.09 1.80 -2.58
C LEU A 48 3.29 2.45 -3.24
N SER A 49 3.18 3.75 -3.54
CA SER A 49 4.29 4.56 -4.06
C SER A 49 5.16 5.08 -2.93
N VAL A 50 6.48 4.98 -3.08
CA VAL A 50 7.46 5.45 -2.10
C VAL A 50 7.85 6.88 -2.44
N LEU A 51 7.43 7.82 -1.59
CA LEU A 51 7.59 9.26 -1.83
C LEU A 51 8.73 9.88 -1.03
N SER A 52 9.32 9.17 -0.07
CA SER A 52 10.38 9.66 0.80
C SER A 52 11.61 8.76 0.79
N SER A 53 12.73 9.29 1.25
CA SER A 53 14.00 8.58 1.35
C SER A 53 14.21 7.85 2.70
N SER A 54 13.16 7.78 3.55
CA SER A 54 13.30 7.20 4.89
C SER A 54 13.69 5.71 4.91
N MET A 55 13.40 4.98 3.83
CA MET A 55 13.69 3.57 3.66
C MET A 55 14.79 3.30 2.62
N GLU A 56 15.51 4.33 2.16
CA GLU A 56 16.66 4.16 1.24
C GLU A 56 17.67 3.16 1.82
N ASP A 57 18.37 2.46 0.94
CA ASP A 57 19.15 1.24 1.10
C ASP A 57 18.30 -0.04 1.01
N THR A 58 17.01 -0.03 1.37
CA THR A 58 16.10 -1.17 1.21
C THR A 58 15.05 -0.89 0.13
N ILE A 59 14.39 0.26 0.20
CA ILE A 59 13.34 0.72 -0.70
C ILE A 59 13.65 2.15 -1.09
N ASN A 60 13.75 2.43 -2.39
CA ASN A 60 14.15 3.75 -2.86
C ASN A 60 12.95 4.65 -3.16
N THR A 61 13.17 5.95 -3.06
CA THR A 61 12.19 6.95 -3.52
C THR A 61 11.87 6.71 -5.00
N GLY A 62 10.58 6.72 -5.35
CA GLY A 62 10.08 6.44 -6.69
C GLY A 62 9.87 4.95 -6.99
N ASP A 63 10.13 4.05 -6.06
CA ASP A 63 9.70 2.66 -6.17
C ASP A 63 8.19 2.51 -5.92
N MET A 64 7.61 1.48 -6.49
CA MET A 64 6.31 0.95 -6.07
C MET A 64 6.54 -0.33 -5.29
N ILE A 65 6.00 -0.43 -4.09
CA ILE A 65 6.05 -1.62 -3.24
C ILE A 65 4.71 -2.33 -3.21
N LEU A 66 4.74 -3.66 -3.13
CA LEU A 66 3.54 -4.45 -2.91
C LEU A 66 3.44 -4.81 -1.44
N CYS A 67 2.32 -4.46 -0.82
CA CYS A 67 2.04 -4.70 0.58
C CYS A 67 0.81 -5.59 0.75
N GLU A 68 0.88 -6.56 1.63
CA GLU A 68 -0.28 -7.32 2.10
C GLU A 68 -1.07 -6.45 3.08
N VAL A 69 -2.36 -6.31 2.87
CA VAL A 69 -3.25 -5.59 3.80
C VAL A 69 -3.48 -6.45 5.02
N THR A 70 -3.10 -5.92 6.18
CA THR A 70 -3.13 -6.62 7.47
C THR A 70 -3.97 -5.88 8.51
N ASN A 71 -5.02 -5.20 8.07
CA ASN A 71 -5.91 -4.44 8.96
C ASN A 71 -6.76 -5.36 9.85
N ASP A 72 -6.05 -6.17 10.65
CA ASP A 72 -6.58 -7.12 11.62
C ASP A 72 -5.92 -6.87 12.97
N PRO A 73 -6.67 -6.47 14.02
CA PRO A 73 -6.12 -6.25 15.35
C PRO A 73 -5.44 -7.48 15.97
N SER A 74 -5.74 -8.67 15.49
CA SER A 74 -5.14 -9.93 15.98
C SER A 74 -3.87 -10.32 15.19
N TYR A 75 -3.52 -9.60 14.13
CA TYR A 75 -2.32 -9.90 13.35
C TYR A 75 -1.06 -9.62 14.17
N GLU A 76 -0.17 -10.61 14.24
CA GLU A 76 1.11 -10.48 14.96
C GLU A 76 2.24 -10.20 13.96
N TYR A 77 3.00 -9.15 14.25
CA TYR A 77 4.18 -8.78 13.49
C TYR A 77 5.45 -9.17 14.24
N GLU A 78 6.54 -9.35 13.49
CA GLU A 78 7.84 -9.70 14.03
C GLU A 78 8.84 -8.54 13.85
N LYS A 79 9.89 -8.55 14.68
CA LYS A 79 11.03 -7.66 14.48
C LYS A 79 11.67 -7.94 13.12
N GLY A 80 11.85 -6.88 12.32
CA GLY A 80 12.36 -6.95 10.96
C GLY A 80 11.28 -6.77 9.89
N ASP A 81 9.99 -6.97 10.21
CA ASP A 81 8.90 -6.68 9.30
C ASP A 81 8.90 -5.20 8.90
N ILE A 82 8.63 -4.92 7.63
CA ILE A 82 8.41 -3.56 7.13
C ILE A 82 6.91 -3.36 7.04
N VAL A 83 6.40 -2.38 7.76
CA VAL A 83 4.97 -2.14 7.94
C VAL A 83 4.59 -0.73 7.53
N THR A 84 3.35 -0.57 7.07
CA THR A 84 2.76 0.71 6.67
C THR A 84 1.66 1.09 7.66
N PHE A 85 1.68 2.33 8.12
CA PHE A 85 0.74 2.89 9.09
C PHE A 85 0.51 4.38 8.82
N PRO A 86 -0.66 4.94 9.18
CA PRO A 86 -0.94 6.35 9.02
C PRO A 86 -0.18 7.19 10.06
N ILE A 87 0.33 8.33 9.61
CA ILE A 87 0.87 9.41 10.46
C ILE A 87 0.21 10.72 10.08
N THR A 88 0.26 11.70 10.99
CA THR A 88 -0.24 13.05 10.69
C THR A 88 0.93 13.99 10.40
N VAL A 89 0.95 14.57 9.20
CA VAL A 89 1.93 15.57 8.78
C VAL A 89 1.18 16.83 8.37
N ASN A 90 1.45 17.95 9.03
CA ASN A 90 0.79 19.24 8.77
C ASN A 90 -0.76 19.19 8.83
N GLY A 91 -1.32 18.32 9.66
CA GLY A 91 -2.77 18.12 9.80
C GLY A 91 -3.40 17.17 8.77
N GLU A 92 -2.62 16.61 7.86
CA GLU A 92 -3.07 15.61 6.88
C GLU A 92 -2.59 14.21 7.27
N SER A 93 -3.44 13.20 7.04
CA SER A 93 -3.08 11.81 7.25
C SER A 93 -2.34 11.29 6.03
N VAL A 94 -1.10 10.85 6.22
CA VAL A 94 -0.25 10.26 5.19
C VAL A 94 0.22 8.88 5.63
N LEU A 95 0.49 8.00 4.67
CA LEU A 95 1.04 6.67 4.96
C LEU A 95 2.56 6.77 5.14
N ASN A 96 3.05 6.17 6.21
CA ASN A 96 4.46 5.98 6.49
C ASN A 96 4.81 4.50 6.46
N THR A 97 5.97 4.15 5.91
CA THR A 97 6.44 2.76 5.83
C THR A 97 7.81 2.67 6.47
N HIS A 98 7.91 1.93 7.59
CA HIS A 98 9.14 1.75 8.35
C HIS A 98 9.31 0.29 8.80
N ARG A 99 10.50 -0.05 9.27
CA ARG A 99 10.84 -1.39 9.79
C ARG A 99 10.57 -1.48 11.28
N ILE A 100 10.00 -2.58 11.74
CA ILE A 100 9.88 -2.92 13.16
C ILE A 100 11.27 -3.25 13.70
N VAL A 101 11.75 -2.43 14.62
CA VAL A 101 13.06 -2.60 15.29
C VAL A 101 12.93 -3.21 16.67
N GLU A 102 11.75 -3.11 17.29
CA GLU A 102 11.48 -3.65 18.63
C GLU A 102 10.01 -4.05 18.75
N VAL A 103 9.76 -5.16 19.46
CA VAL A 103 8.43 -5.63 19.84
C VAL A 103 8.32 -5.61 21.34
N VAL A 104 7.37 -4.85 21.88
CA VAL A 104 7.12 -4.70 23.32
C VAL A 104 5.77 -5.30 23.65
N LYS A 105 5.75 -6.33 24.49
CA LYS A 105 4.52 -6.95 24.98
C LYS A 105 4.19 -6.39 26.36
N ASP A 106 3.01 -5.82 26.50
CA ASP A 106 2.48 -5.28 27.76
C ASP A 106 1.10 -5.87 28.02
N GLU A 107 1.01 -6.74 29.02
CA GLU A 107 -0.19 -7.50 29.39
C GLU A 107 -0.92 -8.12 28.19
N ASN A 108 -1.90 -7.40 27.63
CA ASN A 108 -2.76 -7.86 26.52
C ASN A 108 -2.52 -7.12 25.21
N ILE A 109 -1.57 -6.18 25.16
CA ILE A 109 -1.30 -5.35 23.99
C ILE A 109 0.15 -5.53 23.54
N THR A 110 0.33 -5.80 22.26
CA THR A 110 1.65 -5.80 21.63
C THR A 110 1.89 -4.47 20.92
N TYR A 111 2.97 -3.82 21.30
CA TYR A 111 3.44 -2.57 20.67
C TYR A 111 4.64 -2.84 19.79
N TYR A 112 4.71 -2.11 18.68
CA TYR A 112 5.77 -2.21 17.69
C TYR A 112 6.46 -0.85 17.57
N ARG A 113 7.76 -0.80 17.85
CA ARG A 113 8.60 0.36 17.60
C ARG A 113 9.18 0.27 16.22
N THR A 114 8.97 1.29 15.42
CA THR A 114 9.41 1.32 14.02
C THR A 114 10.58 2.29 13.84
N GLN A 115 11.30 2.15 12.72
CA GLN A 115 12.37 3.05 12.31
C GLN A 115 12.61 2.93 10.81
N GLY A 116 12.87 4.06 10.14
CA GLY A 116 13.33 4.07 8.77
C GLY A 116 14.72 3.45 8.62
N ASP A 117 14.95 2.71 7.53
CA ASP A 117 16.24 2.06 7.28
C ASP A 117 17.35 3.07 6.96
N ASN A 118 17.02 4.22 6.37
CA ASN A 118 17.97 5.29 6.11
C ASN A 118 18.35 6.01 7.41
N ARG A 119 19.47 5.62 8.00
CA ARG A 119 19.95 6.20 9.27
C ARG A 119 20.39 7.66 9.19
N LYS A 120 20.57 8.20 7.99
CA LYS A 120 20.90 9.62 7.81
C LYS A 120 19.67 10.51 8.07
N THR A 121 18.48 10.01 7.66
CA THR A 121 17.21 10.73 7.86
C THR A 121 16.46 10.26 9.11
N ASN A 122 16.72 9.02 9.55
CA ASN A 122 16.08 8.38 10.71
C ASN A 122 17.14 7.82 11.68
N PRO A 123 17.94 8.68 12.34
CA PRO A 123 19.00 8.22 13.25
C PRO A 123 18.45 7.50 14.48
N GLU A 124 17.25 7.87 14.93
CA GLU A 124 16.57 7.30 16.09
C GLU A 124 15.28 6.59 15.68
N PRO A 125 14.83 5.59 16.48
CA PRO A 125 13.51 4.99 16.30
C PRO A 125 12.37 6.00 16.41
N ASP A 126 11.25 5.66 15.79
CA ASP A 126 10.04 6.48 15.85
C ASP A 126 9.56 6.61 17.31
N LYS A 127 9.09 7.80 17.66
CA LYS A 127 8.63 8.09 19.03
C LYS A 127 7.32 7.38 19.34
N ASP A 128 6.42 7.32 18.35
CA ASP A 128 5.09 6.75 18.51
C ASP A 128 5.16 5.25 18.28
N LEU A 129 4.62 4.49 19.23
CA LEU A 129 4.49 3.05 19.11
C LEU A 129 3.26 2.69 18.26
N GLN A 130 3.41 1.70 17.41
CA GLN A 130 2.33 1.15 16.63
C GLN A 130 1.71 -0.07 17.32
N THR A 131 0.49 -0.41 16.95
CA THR A 131 -0.21 -1.63 17.34
C THR A 131 -0.74 -2.31 16.09
N SER A 132 -1.20 -3.56 16.21
CA SER A 132 -1.84 -4.25 15.08
C SER A 132 -3.07 -3.51 14.54
N SER A 133 -3.74 -2.70 15.36
CA SER A 133 -4.88 -1.88 14.91
C SER A 133 -4.46 -0.62 14.13
N THR A 134 -3.23 -0.13 14.30
CA THR A 134 -2.74 1.06 13.59
C THR A 134 -1.98 0.72 12.32
N ILE A 135 -1.43 -0.49 12.23
CA ILE A 135 -0.76 -0.96 11.03
C ILE A 135 -1.80 -1.41 10.01
N VAL A 136 -1.69 -0.92 8.78
CA VAL A 136 -2.67 -1.20 7.71
C VAL A 136 -2.15 -2.17 6.65
N ALA A 137 -0.83 -2.30 6.52
CA ALA A 137 -0.23 -3.23 5.56
C ALA A 137 1.20 -3.63 5.93
N LYS A 138 1.63 -4.80 5.44
CA LYS A 138 2.98 -5.35 5.58
C LYS A 138 3.61 -5.52 4.21
N TYR A 139 4.85 -5.08 4.04
CA TYR A 139 5.62 -5.24 2.80
C TYR A 139 5.90 -6.71 2.51
N THR A 140 5.60 -7.15 1.28
CA THR A 140 5.76 -8.55 0.84
C THR A 140 7.19 -8.91 0.41
N GLY A 141 8.11 -7.96 0.38
CA GLY A 141 9.45 -8.14 -0.20
C GLY A 141 9.51 -7.82 -1.70
N THR A 142 8.38 -7.49 -2.33
CA THR A 142 8.34 -7.19 -3.77
C THR A 142 8.30 -5.69 -4.02
N ARG A 143 9.26 -5.18 -4.80
CA ARG A 143 9.29 -3.79 -5.27
C ARG A 143 9.50 -3.71 -6.78
N ILE A 144 8.96 -2.68 -7.39
CA ILE A 144 9.12 -2.36 -8.81
C ILE A 144 9.75 -0.98 -8.89
N GLY A 145 11.01 -0.95 -9.33
CA GLY A 145 11.81 0.28 -9.35
C GLY A 145 11.30 1.32 -10.34
N GLY A 146 11.26 2.59 -9.93
CA GLY A 146 10.99 3.73 -10.77
C GLY A 146 9.54 3.91 -11.25
N VAL A 147 8.61 3.02 -10.88
CA VAL A 147 7.21 3.07 -11.33
C VAL A 147 6.35 3.96 -10.42
N GLY A 148 6.75 4.14 -9.17
CA GLY A 148 6.02 4.95 -8.19
C GLY A 148 5.83 6.41 -8.63
N ASN A 149 6.75 6.97 -9.41
CA ASN A 149 6.69 8.34 -9.92
C ASN A 149 5.56 8.57 -10.95
N PHE A 150 4.97 7.52 -11.52
CA PHE A 150 3.85 7.62 -12.45
C PHE A 150 2.49 7.55 -11.74
N LEU A 151 2.48 7.22 -10.44
CA LEU A 151 1.26 7.01 -9.65
C LEU A 151 1.06 8.08 -8.56
N SER A 152 2.02 8.98 -8.41
CA SER A 152 2.04 10.08 -7.44
C SER A 152 1.49 11.39 -8.01
#